data_a9d00596b8160e9c7d66471b8cea0b8d
#
_entry.id   a9d00596b8160e9c7d66471b8cea0b8d
#
_cell.length_a   1.000
_cell.length_b   1.000
_cell.length_c   1.000
_cell.angle_alpha   90.00
_cell.angle_beta   90.00
_cell.angle_gamma   90.00
#
_symmetry.space_group_name_H-M   'P 1'
#
loop_
_entity.id
_entity.type
_entity.pdbx_description
1 polymer ?
#
loop_
_entity_poly.entity_id
_entity_poly.type
_entity_poly.pdbx_seq_one_letter_code
_entity_poly.pdbx_strand_id
1 'polypeptide(L)'
;MSISHEALFSDACLVLIVAGLVCAVVRWFHMCPPYSDNEKVYYPARRQMSLFFALPVLLVPYVLMPSGPAVMTYAVSIWIIYISLAVSVLYRIYFRWELRGKFLWRKIVNWCELLWMAALLLVLVFCPHFFSSHERLIYNGSAVAGMLSTVVAVFTVSRLKKDIDLYMNDNYSNPEDFPLKFARKVLWMPLVLILLGWVLFLTKDPWLFFANNLLYSVVFVWLLCVILKPQEGRSLPELQPVESVPQELCCTAGSIEDEVLTIIGHHFKEPHLLKTEVLAAVSRGNAQRADKFIALHGYYRLVNMFRLEYARLYKLRYPDAIQDVVAAESGFTSRVTFYKARKSVSDVYEEVASRVEKLFQ
;
A
#
# COMPACT_ATOMS: atom_id res chain seq x y z
N MET A 1 33.18 34.71 -6.06
CA MET A 1 32.14 34.65 -5.01
C MET A 1 32.24 33.26 -4.36
N SER A 2 32.94 33.12 -3.23
CA SER A 2 33.02 31.85 -2.51
C SER A 2 31.67 31.67 -1.79
N ILE A 3 30.83 30.81 -2.27
CA ILE A 3 29.61 30.40 -1.55
C ILE A 3 30.09 29.73 -0.26
N SER A 4 29.68 30.25 0.90
CA SER A 4 30.01 29.60 2.15
C SER A 4 29.30 28.24 2.19
N HIS A 5 29.98 27.18 2.64
CA HIS A 5 29.36 25.85 2.75
C HIS A 5 28.09 25.87 3.60
N GLU A 6 28.01 26.74 4.60
CA GLU A 6 26.84 26.92 5.46
C GLU A 6 25.62 27.42 4.68
N ALA A 7 25.82 28.40 3.78
CA ALA A 7 24.71 28.86 2.92
C ALA A 7 24.20 27.74 2.01
N LEU A 8 25.10 26.92 1.44
CA LEU A 8 24.70 25.80 0.61
C LEU A 8 23.85 24.76 1.37
N PHE A 9 24.23 24.46 2.62
CA PHE A 9 23.49 23.51 3.46
C PHE A 9 22.11 24.07 3.87
N SER A 10 22.06 25.36 4.20
CA SER A 10 20.81 26.07 4.48
C SER A 10 19.88 26.09 3.26
N ASP A 11 20.42 26.41 2.08
CA ASP A 11 19.66 26.47 0.82
C ASP A 11 19.06 25.10 0.45
N ALA A 12 19.80 24.00 0.61
CA ALA A 12 19.27 22.65 0.36
C ALA A 12 18.11 22.29 1.32
N CYS A 13 18.22 22.71 2.58
CA CYS A 13 17.14 22.52 3.54
C CYS A 13 15.91 23.38 3.17
N LEU A 14 16.12 24.62 2.74
CA LEU A 14 15.06 25.51 2.26
C LEU A 14 14.36 24.93 1.02
N VAL A 15 15.12 24.38 0.06
CA VAL A 15 14.54 23.69 -1.12
C VAL A 15 13.61 22.56 -0.69
N LEU A 16 14.01 21.76 0.29
CA LEU A 16 13.18 20.69 0.81
C LEU A 16 11.88 21.22 1.45
N ILE A 17 11.99 22.26 2.28
CA ILE A 17 10.82 22.88 2.92
C ILE A 17 9.86 23.44 1.87
N VAL A 18 10.37 24.16 0.88
CA VAL A 18 9.56 24.73 -0.20
C VAL A 18 8.93 23.62 -1.04
N ALA A 19 9.68 22.61 -1.45
CA ALA A 19 9.15 21.46 -2.19
C ALA A 19 8.05 20.76 -1.39
N GLY A 20 8.27 20.55 -0.10
CA GLY A 20 7.28 19.95 0.79
C GLY A 20 6.00 20.78 0.89
N LEU A 21 6.12 22.10 1.10
CA LEU A 21 4.96 22.99 1.16
C LEU A 21 4.18 23.04 -0.15
N VAL A 22 4.87 23.14 -1.29
CA VAL A 22 4.23 23.11 -2.61
C VAL A 22 3.49 21.79 -2.79
N CYS A 23 4.12 20.66 -2.48
CA CYS A 23 3.46 19.36 -2.54
C CYS A 23 2.25 19.27 -1.60
N ALA A 24 2.35 19.83 -0.39
CA ALA A 24 1.25 19.88 0.57
C ALA A 24 0.07 20.69 0.06
N VAL A 25 0.32 21.88 -0.50
CA VAL A 25 -0.69 22.77 -1.06
C VAL A 25 -1.36 22.13 -2.26
N VAL A 26 -0.58 21.63 -3.23
CA VAL A 26 -1.11 20.95 -4.42
C VAL A 26 -2.01 19.78 -3.99
N ARG A 27 -1.55 18.96 -3.05
CA ARG A 27 -2.35 17.83 -2.56
C ARG A 27 -3.59 18.26 -1.79
N TRP A 28 -3.51 19.38 -1.06
CA TRP A 28 -4.65 19.91 -0.31
C TRP A 28 -5.76 20.43 -1.21
N PHE A 29 -5.41 21.19 -2.24
CA PHE A 29 -6.37 21.79 -3.16
C PHE A 29 -6.78 20.87 -4.32
N HIS A 30 -6.13 19.72 -4.51
CA HIS A 30 -6.53 18.77 -5.51
C HIS A 30 -7.94 18.26 -5.23
N MET A 31 -8.88 18.69 -6.08
CA MET A 31 -10.33 18.63 -5.85
C MET A 31 -10.94 17.24 -6.04
N CYS A 32 -10.16 16.24 -6.41
CA CYS A 32 -10.70 14.88 -6.54
C CYS A 32 -11.14 14.37 -5.18
N PRO A 33 -12.40 14.01 -5.01
CA PRO A 33 -12.85 13.35 -3.81
C PRO A 33 -12.05 12.05 -3.64
N PRO A 34 -11.67 11.69 -2.42
CA PRO A 34 -10.90 10.46 -2.17
C PRO A 34 -11.66 9.20 -2.59
N TYR A 35 -12.96 9.34 -2.82
CA TYR A 35 -13.88 8.32 -3.34
C TYR A 35 -14.90 9.06 -4.21
N SER A 36 -14.99 8.75 -5.49
CA SER A 36 -16.21 9.03 -6.23
C SER A 36 -17.22 7.96 -5.81
N ASP A 37 -18.49 8.32 -5.74
CA ASP A 37 -19.59 7.39 -5.48
C ASP A 37 -19.61 6.25 -6.53
N ASN A 38 -18.92 6.43 -7.63
CA ASN A 38 -18.71 5.46 -8.69
C ASN A 38 -17.44 4.63 -8.51
N GLU A 39 -16.97 4.28 -7.37
CA GLU A 39 -15.86 3.35 -7.04
C GLU A 39 -14.67 3.24 -8.03
N LYS A 40 -14.72 3.99 -9.17
CA LYS A 40 -13.83 3.87 -10.32
C LYS A 40 -12.48 4.54 -10.14
N VAL A 41 -12.37 5.51 -9.24
CA VAL A 41 -11.16 6.31 -9.05
C VAL A 41 -10.82 6.45 -7.58
N TYR A 42 -9.63 5.99 -7.21
CA TYR A 42 -9.10 6.09 -5.85
C TYR A 42 -7.97 7.10 -5.77
N TYR A 43 -8.05 8.00 -4.79
CA TYR A 43 -6.96 8.91 -4.45
C TYR A 43 -6.54 8.75 -2.98
N PRO A 44 -5.24 8.74 -2.68
CA PRO A 44 -4.75 8.65 -1.32
C PRO A 44 -5.27 9.77 -0.41
N ALA A 45 -5.35 9.49 0.89
CA ALA A 45 -5.92 10.38 1.91
C ALA A 45 -5.34 11.81 1.85
N ARG A 46 -6.20 12.80 1.51
CA ARG A 46 -5.80 14.17 1.27
C ARG A 46 -5.13 14.84 2.47
N ARG A 47 -5.79 14.82 3.62
CA ARG A 47 -5.32 15.53 4.83
C ARG A 47 -4.00 14.97 5.36
N GLN A 48 -3.89 13.65 5.43
CA GLN A 48 -2.70 12.99 5.97
C GLN A 48 -1.50 13.18 5.06
N MET A 49 -1.69 13.13 3.73
CA MET A 49 -0.62 13.35 2.77
C MET A 49 -0.16 14.81 2.74
N SER A 50 -1.08 15.78 2.83
CA SER A 50 -0.70 17.19 2.91
C SER A 50 0.07 17.49 4.20
N LEU A 51 -0.36 16.94 5.33
CA LEU A 51 0.38 17.07 6.59
C LEU A 51 1.77 16.46 6.50
N PHE A 52 1.87 15.25 5.90
CA PHE A 52 3.16 14.59 5.70
C PHE A 52 4.13 15.46 4.90
N PHE A 53 3.68 16.03 3.77
CA PHE A 53 4.52 16.93 2.96
C PHE A 53 4.88 18.26 3.68
N ALA A 54 4.04 18.73 4.58
CA ALA A 54 4.28 19.99 5.31
C ALA A 54 5.25 19.84 6.50
N LEU A 55 5.47 18.63 7.03
CA LEU A 55 6.30 18.40 8.22
C LEU A 55 7.75 18.92 8.12
N PRO A 56 8.42 18.92 6.94
CA PRO A 56 9.76 19.54 6.84
C PRO A 56 9.86 21.01 7.25
N VAL A 57 8.73 21.70 7.38
CA VAL A 57 8.71 23.07 7.99
C VAL A 57 9.35 23.08 9.38
N LEU A 58 9.32 21.97 10.11
CA LEU A 58 10.00 21.85 11.39
C LEU A 58 11.52 22.04 11.30
N LEU A 59 12.12 21.98 10.11
CA LEU A 59 13.54 22.22 9.87
C LEU A 59 13.89 23.71 9.69
N VAL A 60 12.93 24.64 9.78
CA VAL A 60 13.16 26.08 9.68
C VAL A 60 14.27 26.58 10.64
N PRO A 61 14.40 26.11 11.90
CA PRO A 61 15.51 26.52 12.75
C PRO A 61 16.89 26.23 12.16
N TYR A 62 17.05 25.14 11.40
CA TYR A 62 18.30 24.83 10.71
C TYR A 62 18.60 25.81 9.57
N VAL A 63 17.58 26.27 8.85
CA VAL A 63 17.74 27.29 7.80
C VAL A 63 18.19 28.63 8.37
N LEU A 64 17.65 28.99 9.55
CA LEU A 64 17.97 30.28 10.18
C LEU A 64 19.33 30.30 10.89
N MET A 65 19.79 29.15 11.40
CA MET A 65 21.03 29.05 12.22
C MET A 65 21.82 27.77 11.86
N PRO A 66 22.38 27.64 10.66
CA PRO A 66 22.95 26.37 10.20
C PRO A 66 24.24 25.97 10.93
N SER A 67 24.98 26.91 11.54
CA SER A 67 26.28 26.68 12.16
C SER A 67 26.21 26.17 13.62
N GLY A 68 25.04 26.06 14.20
CA GLY A 68 24.90 25.64 15.61
C GLY A 68 24.94 24.13 15.78
N PRO A 69 25.87 23.52 16.58
CA PRO A 69 25.88 22.08 16.83
C PRO A 69 24.57 21.56 17.42
N ALA A 70 23.93 22.33 18.27
CA ALA A 70 22.62 22.01 18.83
C ALA A 70 21.53 21.96 17.76
N VAL A 71 21.61 22.81 16.74
CA VAL A 71 20.64 22.88 15.65
C VAL A 71 20.80 21.68 14.73
N MET A 72 22.04 21.21 14.49
CA MET A 72 22.27 19.97 13.74
C MET A 72 21.70 18.76 14.48
N THR A 73 21.95 18.68 15.80
CA THR A 73 21.36 17.62 16.64
C THR A 73 19.85 17.64 16.61
N TYR A 74 19.24 18.83 16.63
CA TYR A 74 17.80 19.01 16.44
C TYR A 74 17.34 18.47 15.08
N ALA A 75 17.98 18.91 13.99
CA ALA A 75 17.60 18.55 12.63
C ALA A 75 17.64 17.04 12.38
N VAL A 76 18.72 16.36 12.79
CA VAL A 76 18.81 14.90 12.64
C VAL A 76 17.82 14.15 13.55
N SER A 77 17.51 14.72 14.72
CA SER A 77 16.50 14.16 15.63
C SER A 77 15.08 14.25 15.04
N ILE A 78 14.74 15.37 14.41
CA ILE A 78 13.48 15.51 13.67
C ILE A 78 13.43 14.50 12.53
N TRP A 79 14.51 14.35 11.76
CA TRP A 79 14.56 13.45 10.61
C TRP A 79 14.29 12.00 10.98
N ILE A 80 14.95 11.46 11.98
CA ILE A 80 14.80 10.04 12.33
C ILE A 80 13.38 9.69 12.77
N ILE A 81 12.66 10.64 13.36
CA ILE A 81 11.27 10.46 13.78
C ILE A 81 10.31 10.68 12.61
N TYR A 82 10.58 11.70 11.79
CA TYR A 82 9.75 12.00 10.62
C TYR A 82 9.62 10.83 9.65
N ILE A 83 10.71 10.06 9.43
CA ILE A 83 10.71 8.93 8.51
C ILE A 83 9.73 7.84 8.96
N SER A 84 9.59 7.60 10.25
CA SER A 84 8.66 6.59 10.77
C SER A 84 7.20 6.98 10.54
N LEU A 85 6.89 8.28 10.59
CA LEU A 85 5.56 8.81 10.22
C LEU A 85 5.20 8.50 8.77
N ALA A 86 6.18 8.50 7.85
CA ALA A 86 5.94 8.13 6.45
C ALA A 86 5.32 6.74 6.32
N VAL A 87 5.77 5.78 7.12
CA VAL A 87 5.22 4.41 7.14
C VAL A 87 3.77 4.40 7.61
N SER A 88 3.44 5.18 8.64
CA SER A 88 2.07 5.28 9.15
C SER A 88 1.11 5.90 8.13
N VAL A 89 1.59 6.88 7.36
CA VAL A 89 0.83 7.50 6.28
C VAL A 89 0.57 6.49 5.17
N LEU A 90 1.59 5.77 4.72
CA LEU A 90 1.46 4.73 3.70
C LEU A 90 0.43 3.66 4.10
N TYR A 91 0.48 3.22 5.36
CA TYR A 91 -0.47 2.24 5.86
C TYR A 91 -1.93 2.73 5.79
N ARG A 92 -2.19 4.00 6.12
CA ARG A 92 -3.53 4.60 6.03
C ARG A 92 -4.03 4.74 4.60
N ILE A 93 -3.13 4.94 3.65
CA ILE A 93 -3.47 5.01 2.24
C ILE A 93 -4.04 3.67 1.77
N TYR A 94 -3.45 2.55 2.22
CA TYR A 94 -3.81 1.21 1.76
C TYR A 94 -5.08 0.64 2.41
N PHE A 95 -5.26 0.83 3.73
CA PHE A 95 -6.29 0.11 4.50
C PHE A 95 -7.30 1.02 5.17
N ARG A 96 -7.70 2.09 4.51
CA ARG A 96 -8.61 3.05 5.12
C ARG A 96 -9.97 2.45 5.50
N TRP A 97 -10.43 1.40 4.88
CA TRP A 97 -11.80 0.91 4.99
C TRP A 97 -11.98 -0.24 5.96
N GLU A 98 -11.10 -1.22 5.91
CA GLU A 98 -11.32 -2.50 6.60
C GLU A 98 -10.70 -2.57 7.99
N LEU A 99 -9.73 -1.68 8.29
CA LEU A 99 -8.98 -1.74 9.53
C LEU A 99 -9.33 -0.62 10.51
N ARG A 100 -10.52 -0.05 10.42
CA ARG A 100 -10.97 1.09 11.24
C ARG A 100 -10.91 0.87 12.75
N GLY A 101 -10.70 -0.29 13.27
CA GLY A 101 -10.70 -0.54 14.72
C GLY A 101 -9.41 -1.13 15.29
N LYS A 102 -8.57 -1.73 14.48
CA LYS A 102 -7.54 -2.67 14.96
C LYS A 102 -6.19 -2.05 15.37
N PHE A 103 -5.99 -0.72 15.29
CA PHE A 103 -4.67 -0.10 15.50
C PHE A 103 -4.68 1.17 16.34
N LEU A 104 -5.35 1.12 17.49
CA LEU A 104 -5.35 2.23 18.43
C LEU A 104 -3.92 2.61 18.87
N TRP A 105 -3.09 1.62 19.12
CA TRP A 105 -1.71 1.80 19.55
C TRP A 105 -0.85 2.59 18.54
N ARG A 106 -1.09 2.44 17.22
CA ARG A 106 -0.38 3.25 16.20
C ARG A 106 -0.77 4.72 16.23
N LYS A 107 -2.03 5.00 16.50
CA LYS A 107 -2.45 6.41 16.69
C LYS A 107 -1.72 7.00 17.88
N ILE A 108 -1.57 6.24 18.95
CA ILE A 108 -0.84 6.67 20.14
C ILE A 108 0.63 6.93 19.78
N VAL A 109 1.30 6.00 19.11
CA VAL A 109 2.71 6.18 18.71
C VAL A 109 2.86 7.42 17.81
N ASN A 110 2.03 7.60 16.79
CA ASN A 110 2.10 8.77 15.92
C ASN A 110 1.88 10.09 16.68
N TRP A 111 0.98 10.12 17.66
CA TRP A 111 0.81 11.29 18.50
C TRP A 111 2.02 11.54 19.40
N CYS A 112 2.61 10.49 19.96
CA CYS A 112 3.85 10.62 20.74
C CYS A 112 5.00 11.15 19.88
N GLU A 113 5.15 10.69 18.64
CA GLU A 113 6.14 11.17 17.68
C GLU A 113 5.93 12.67 17.35
N LEU A 114 4.70 13.07 17.06
CA LEU A 114 4.37 14.46 16.78
C LEU A 114 4.61 15.35 18.00
N LEU A 115 4.22 14.90 19.19
CA LEU A 115 4.45 15.62 20.43
C LEU A 115 5.93 15.75 20.75
N TRP A 116 6.74 14.70 20.49
CA TRP A 116 8.18 14.76 20.68
C TRP A 116 8.82 15.78 19.74
N MET A 117 8.48 15.76 18.44
CA MET A 117 8.97 16.75 17.48
C MET A 117 8.58 18.18 17.87
N ALA A 118 7.34 18.39 18.31
CA ALA A 118 6.87 19.69 18.79
C ALA A 118 7.63 20.13 20.06
N ALA A 119 7.86 19.20 21.01
CA ALA A 119 8.63 19.49 22.22
C ALA A 119 10.07 19.88 21.90
N LEU A 120 10.74 19.16 20.98
CA LEU A 120 12.10 19.50 20.53
C LEU A 120 12.15 20.92 19.94
N LEU A 121 11.17 21.28 19.10
CA LEU A 121 11.08 22.62 18.52
C LEU A 121 10.87 23.69 19.60
N LEU A 122 9.92 23.47 20.52
CA LEU A 122 9.64 24.42 21.59
C LEU A 122 10.85 24.62 22.50
N VAL A 123 11.53 23.53 22.87
CA VAL A 123 12.72 23.61 23.73
C VAL A 123 13.86 24.34 23.00
N LEU A 124 14.07 24.09 21.70
CA LEU A 124 15.11 24.80 20.94
C LEU A 124 14.81 26.30 20.83
N VAL A 125 13.55 26.68 20.58
CA VAL A 125 13.17 28.09 20.36
C VAL A 125 13.09 28.87 21.67
N PHE A 126 12.47 28.32 22.70
CA PHE A 126 12.20 29.07 23.95
C PHE A 126 13.30 28.88 25.01
N CYS A 127 14.04 27.77 24.98
CA CYS A 127 15.06 27.44 25.96
C CYS A 127 16.36 26.96 25.29
N PRO A 128 17.00 27.75 24.40
CA PRO A 128 18.18 27.32 23.65
C PRO A 128 19.37 26.94 24.55
N HIS A 129 19.56 27.62 25.67
CA HIS A 129 20.59 27.27 26.67
C HIS A 129 20.34 25.89 27.29
N PHE A 130 19.08 25.57 27.61
CA PHE A 130 18.73 24.25 28.12
C PHE A 130 19.02 23.17 27.07
N PHE A 131 18.64 23.42 25.83
CA PHE A 131 18.89 22.49 24.73
C PHE A 131 20.39 22.22 24.56
N SER A 132 21.22 23.26 24.52
CA SER A 132 22.68 23.13 24.38
C SER A 132 23.32 22.44 25.60
N SER A 133 22.86 22.74 26.81
CA SER A 133 23.37 22.12 28.04
C SER A 133 23.03 20.64 28.14
N HIS A 134 21.91 20.22 27.56
CA HIS A 134 21.40 18.84 27.62
C HIS A 134 21.41 18.15 26.25
N GLU A 135 22.20 18.63 25.30
CA GLU A 135 22.26 18.12 23.92
C GLU A 135 22.45 16.60 23.89
N ARG A 136 23.38 16.05 24.69
CA ARG A 136 23.63 14.60 24.76
C ARG A 136 22.41 13.81 25.24
N LEU A 137 21.67 14.31 26.22
CA LEU A 137 20.47 13.69 26.74
C LEU A 137 19.36 13.68 25.67
N ILE A 138 19.17 14.82 24.99
CA ILE A 138 18.19 14.99 23.92
C ILE A 138 18.53 14.07 22.75
N TYR A 139 19.81 14.00 22.35
CA TYR A 139 20.29 13.10 21.30
C TYR A 139 20.00 11.63 21.63
N ASN A 140 20.36 11.19 22.84
CA ASN A 140 20.11 9.81 23.29
C ASN A 140 18.61 9.51 23.39
N GLY A 141 17.81 10.45 23.89
CA GLY A 141 16.35 10.33 23.93
C GLY A 141 15.75 10.21 22.52
N SER A 142 16.25 11.00 21.57
CA SER A 142 15.84 10.91 20.16
C SER A 142 16.29 9.61 19.50
N ALA A 143 17.46 9.07 19.88
CA ALA A 143 17.94 7.76 19.42
C ALA A 143 16.99 6.65 19.88
N VAL A 144 16.60 6.64 21.16
CA VAL A 144 15.66 5.66 21.71
C VAL A 144 14.29 5.77 21.02
N ALA A 145 13.76 6.99 20.90
CA ALA A 145 12.50 7.24 20.20
C ALA A 145 12.57 6.78 18.74
N GLY A 146 13.65 7.14 18.03
CA GLY A 146 13.88 6.72 16.64
C GLY A 146 14.02 5.20 16.48
N MET A 147 14.67 4.52 17.42
CA MET A 147 14.80 3.06 17.41
C MET A 147 13.43 2.39 17.59
N LEU A 148 12.65 2.81 18.57
CA LEU A 148 11.30 2.31 18.79
C LEU A 148 10.43 2.54 17.55
N SER A 149 10.47 3.76 16.98
CA SER A 149 9.75 4.11 15.76
C SER A 149 10.19 3.24 14.57
N THR A 150 11.48 2.97 14.43
CA THR A 150 12.02 2.11 13.37
C THR A 150 11.51 0.66 13.50
N VAL A 151 11.52 0.11 14.69
CA VAL A 151 10.99 -1.26 14.94
C VAL A 151 9.51 -1.32 14.56
N VAL A 152 8.73 -0.32 14.97
CA VAL A 152 7.31 -0.20 14.61
C VAL A 152 7.13 -0.07 13.11
N ALA A 153 7.97 0.70 12.44
CA ALA A 153 7.93 0.91 11.00
C ALA A 153 8.22 -0.40 10.24
N VAL A 154 9.28 -1.11 10.58
CA VAL A 154 9.66 -2.40 9.95
C VAL A 154 8.56 -3.44 10.15
N PHE A 155 8.06 -3.57 11.39
CA PHE A 155 6.94 -4.48 11.68
C PHE A 155 5.68 -4.12 10.87
N THR A 156 5.40 -2.82 10.75
CA THR A 156 4.25 -2.31 9.99
C THR A 156 4.36 -2.63 8.51
N VAL A 157 5.51 -2.38 7.88
CA VAL A 157 5.73 -2.68 6.46
C VAL A 157 5.63 -4.17 6.19
N SER A 158 6.25 -4.99 7.03
CA SER A 158 6.22 -6.44 6.88
C SER A 158 4.80 -7.02 6.99
N ARG A 159 4.02 -6.49 7.95
CA ARG A 159 2.62 -6.89 8.12
C ARG A 159 1.75 -6.38 6.96
N LEU A 160 1.96 -5.12 6.57
CA LEU A 160 1.25 -4.51 5.45
C LEU A 160 1.40 -5.31 4.16
N LYS A 161 2.61 -5.78 3.87
CA LYS A 161 2.85 -6.64 2.70
C LYS A 161 2.01 -7.91 2.75
N LYS A 162 1.99 -8.59 3.91
CA LYS A 162 1.17 -9.80 4.09
C LYS A 162 -0.32 -9.52 3.94
N ASP A 163 -0.78 -8.43 4.55
CA ASP A 163 -2.19 -8.04 4.50
C ASP A 163 -2.63 -7.66 3.06
N ILE A 164 -1.75 -7.03 2.28
CA ILE A 164 -1.99 -6.75 0.85
C ILE A 164 -2.09 -8.06 0.05
N ASP A 165 -1.13 -8.95 0.23
CA ASP A 165 -1.11 -10.21 -0.52
C ASP A 165 -2.34 -11.07 -0.17
N LEU A 166 -2.76 -11.10 1.10
CA LEU A 166 -4.00 -11.76 1.53
C LEU A 166 -5.22 -11.11 0.89
N TYR A 167 -5.35 -9.78 0.98
CA TYR A 167 -6.48 -9.05 0.42
C TYR A 167 -6.60 -9.25 -1.10
N MET A 168 -5.46 -9.24 -1.82
CA MET A 168 -5.45 -9.53 -3.25
C MET A 168 -5.95 -10.95 -3.55
N ASN A 169 -5.46 -11.93 -2.80
CA ASN A 169 -5.85 -13.32 -3.00
C ASN A 169 -7.32 -13.59 -2.64
N ASP A 170 -7.87 -12.81 -1.71
CA ASP A 170 -9.25 -12.99 -1.24
C ASP A 170 -10.28 -12.27 -2.12
N ASN A 171 -9.88 -11.26 -2.90
CA ASN A 171 -10.85 -10.43 -3.62
C ASN A 171 -10.66 -10.39 -5.14
N TYR A 172 -9.48 -10.75 -5.65
CA TYR A 172 -9.15 -10.63 -7.06
C TYR A 172 -8.71 -11.97 -7.64
N SER A 173 -9.28 -12.34 -8.79
CA SER A 173 -8.85 -13.51 -9.56
C SER A 173 -7.52 -13.27 -10.27
N ASN A 174 -7.15 -12.01 -10.48
CA ASN A 174 -5.89 -11.60 -11.08
C ASN A 174 -5.23 -10.48 -10.24
N PRO A 175 -3.99 -10.68 -9.75
CA PRO A 175 -3.26 -9.66 -8.98
C PRO A 175 -3.04 -8.33 -9.71
N GLU A 176 -3.18 -8.31 -11.05
CA GLU A 176 -3.04 -7.11 -11.86
C GLU A 176 -4.24 -6.16 -11.75
N ASP A 177 -5.39 -6.66 -11.30
CA ASP A 177 -6.60 -5.88 -11.13
C ASP A 177 -6.63 -5.09 -9.82
N PHE A 178 -5.68 -5.35 -8.93
CA PHE A 178 -5.58 -4.64 -7.68
C PHE A 178 -5.34 -3.13 -7.92
N PRO A 179 -6.25 -2.24 -7.47
CA PRO A 179 -6.26 -0.83 -7.85
C PRO A 179 -5.06 -0.03 -7.32
N LEU A 180 -4.39 -0.52 -6.27
CA LEU A 180 -3.31 0.20 -5.60
C LEU A 180 -1.91 -0.27 -6.02
N LYS A 181 -1.68 -0.48 -7.33
CA LYS A 181 -0.39 -0.94 -7.88
C LYS A 181 0.79 -0.04 -7.48
N PHE A 182 0.57 1.28 -7.39
CA PHE A 182 1.61 2.23 -7.02
C PHE A 182 2.16 1.96 -5.63
N ALA A 183 1.29 1.62 -4.75
CA ALA A 183 1.62 1.45 -3.37
C ALA A 183 2.53 0.25 -3.15
N ARG A 184 2.40 -0.82 -3.94
CA ARG A 184 3.35 -1.95 -3.98
C ARG A 184 4.77 -1.51 -4.35
N LYS A 185 4.89 -0.54 -5.27
CA LYS A 185 6.19 0.02 -5.69
C LYS A 185 6.83 0.86 -4.59
N VAL A 186 6.00 1.58 -3.81
CA VAL A 186 6.47 2.53 -2.79
C VAL A 186 6.68 1.86 -1.42
N LEU A 187 6.21 0.63 -1.23
CA LEU A 187 6.22 -0.06 0.07
C LEU A 187 7.61 -0.19 0.70
N TRP A 188 8.66 -0.40 -0.10
CA TRP A 188 10.04 -0.57 0.36
C TRP A 188 10.80 0.75 0.57
N MET A 189 10.33 1.81 -0.04
CA MET A 189 10.98 3.11 0.01
C MET A 189 11.17 3.63 1.45
N PRO A 190 10.21 3.54 2.36
CA PRO A 190 10.40 3.98 3.74
C PRO A 190 11.53 3.27 4.48
N LEU A 191 11.76 2.00 4.19
CA LEU A 191 12.85 1.25 4.84
C LEU A 191 14.23 1.73 4.38
N VAL A 192 14.39 2.05 3.08
CA VAL A 192 15.62 2.65 2.55
C VAL A 192 15.83 4.03 3.15
N LEU A 193 14.77 4.83 3.24
CA LEU A 193 14.84 6.17 3.83
C LEU A 193 15.17 6.13 5.32
N ILE A 194 14.62 5.16 6.07
CA ILE A 194 14.96 4.94 7.47
C ILE A 194 16.46 4.61 7.62
N LEU A 195 17.00 3.76 6.76
CA LEU A 195 18.44 3.43 6.79
C LEU A 195 19.29 4.67 6.57
N LEU A 196 18.97 5.47 5.55
CA LEU A 196 19.67 6.75 5.29
C LEU A 196 19.53 7.72 6.46
N GLY A 197 18.36 7.79 7.08
CA GLY A 197 18.11 8.61 8.27
C GLY A 197 18.99 8.19 9.46
N TRP A 198 19.19 6.89 9.68
CA TRP A 198 20.08 6.39 10.73
C TRP A 198 21.56 6.69 10.43
N VAL A 199 22.01 6.52 9.19
CA VAL A 199 23.38 6.89 8.82
C VAL A 199 23.61 8.38 9.08
N LEU A 200 22.67 9.22 8.67
CA LEU A 200 22.72 10.66 8.93
C LEU A 200 22.71 10.99 10.43
N PHE A 201 21.83 10.36 11.20
CA PHE A 201 21.71 10.57 12.64
C PHE A 201 23.00 10.25 13.38
N LEU A 202 23.66 9.14 13.02
CA LEU A 202 24.90 8.67 13.66
C LEU A 202 26.12 9.51 13.28
N THR A 203 26.22 9.90 12.00
CA THR A 203 27.39 10.64 11.51
C THR A 203 27.32 12.13 11.79
N LYS A 204 26.11 12.71 11.80
CA LYS A 204 25.86 14.16 11.86
C LYS A 204 26.66 14.94 10.79
N ASP A 205 26.92 14.31 9.64
CA ASP A 205 27.70 14.91 8.57
C ASP A 205 26.86 15.94 7.80
N PRO A 206 27.29 17.21 7.71
CA PRO A 206 26.57 18.25 6.98
C PRO A 206 26.42 17.96 5.48
N TRP A 207 27.40 17.30 4.84
CA TRP A 207 27.34 16.94 3.43
C TRP A 207 26.30 15.84 3.19
N LEU A 208 26.23 14.86 4.09
CA LEU A 208 25.22 13.83 4.03
C LEU A 208 23.83 14.43 4.27
N PHE A 209 23.71 15.40 5.16
CA PHE A 209 22.46 16.13 5.41
C PHE A 209 22.03 16.92 4.17
N PHE A 210 22.96 17.61 3.50
CA PHE A 210 22.73 18.29 2.24
C PHE A 210 22.20 17.33 1.16
N ALA A 211 22.92 16.23 0.91
CA ALA A 211 22.53 15.24 -0.10
C ALA A 211 21.17 14.62 0.23
N ASN A 212 20.90 14.34 1.49
CA ASN A 212 19.64 13.81 1.97
C ASN A 212 18.48 14.79 1.71
N ASN A 213 18.63 16.09 2.00
CA ASN A 213 17.59 17.08 1.76
C ASN A 213 17.23 17.20 0.26
N LEU A 214 18.23 17.16 -0.63
CA LEU A 214 17.99 17.14 -2.07
C LEU A 214 17.28 15.87 -2.52
N LEU A 215 17.72 14.72 -2.03
CA LEU A 215 17.08 13.43 -2.33
C LEU A 215 15.59 13.45 -1.93
N TYR A 216 15.28 13.91 -0.72
CA TYR A 216 13.89 13.98 -0.26
C TYR A 216 13.05 14.99 -1.04
N SER A 217 13.64 16.09 -1.50
CA SER A 217 12.94 17.03 -2.37
C SER A 217 12.47 16.36 -3.67
N VAL A 218 13.36 15.59 -4.31
CA VAL A 218 13.03 14.81 -5.50
C VAL A 218 11.98 13.73 -5.19
N VAL A 219 12.17 13.03 -4.08
CA VAL A 219 11.23 11.98 -3.61
C VAL A 219 9.82 12.55 -3.37
N PHE A 220 9.70 13.74 -2.79
CA PHE A 220 8.40 14.38 -2.55
C PHE A 220 7.68 14.69 -3.85
N VAL A 221 8.37 15.30 -4.81
CA VAL A 221 7.81 15.60 -6.13
C VAL A 221 7.39 14.29 -6.84
N TRP A 222 8.26 13.29 -6.82
CA TRP A 222 7.95 11.98 -7.41
C TRP A 222 6.73 11.33 -6.74
N LEU A 223 6.68 11.32 -5.41
CA LEU A 223 5.58 10.77 -4.63
C LEU A 223 4.27 11.52 -4.94
N LEU A 224 4.32 12.86 -5.03
CA LEU A 224 3.17 13.66 -5.43
C LEU A 224 2.67 13.26 -6.83
N CYS A 225 3.57 13.14 -7.81
CA CYS A 225 3.21 12.71 -9.17
C CYS A 225 2.58 11.32 -9.19
N VAL A 226 3.07 10.39 -8.36
CA VAL A 226 2.49 9.04 -8.22
C VAL A 226 1.10 9.09 -7.59
N ILE A 227 0.90 9.91 -6.57
CA ILE A 227 -0.36 10.04 -5.83
C ILE A 227 -1.44 10.74 -6.67
N LEU A 228 -1.05 11.70 -7.51
CA LEU A 228 -1.99 12.46 -8.35
C LEU A 228 -2.46 11.67 -9.58
N LYS A 229 -1.78 10.61 -9.96
CA LYS A 229 -2.27 9.73 -11.04
C LYS A 229 -3.55 9.05 -10.60
N PRO A 230 -4.67 9.25 -11.36
CA PRO A 230 -5.88 8.52 -11.08
C PRO A 230 -5.58 7.03 -11.18
N GLN A 231 -5.91 6.30 -10.13
CA GLN A 231 -5.91 4.85 -10.17
C GLN A 231 -7.29 4.48 -10.72
N GLU A 232 -7.39 4.30 -12.02
CA GLU A 232 -8.57 3.72 -12.61
C GLU A 232 -8.72 2.31 -12.04
N GLY A 233 -9.61 2.18 -11.05
CA GLY A 233 -10.27 0.92 -10.89
C GLY A 233 -10.92 0.64 -12.24
N ARG A 234 -10.59 -0.48 -12.89
CA ARG A 234 -11.33 -0.90 -14.08
C ARG A 234 -12.80 -0.81 -13.70
N SER A 235 -13.56 -0.06 -14.49
CA SER A 235 -15.00 -0.11 -14.41
C SER A 235 -15.35 -1.59 -14.34
N LEU A 236 -15.96 -2.01 -13.24
CA LEU A 236 -16.67 -3.27 -13.22
C LEU A 236 -17.47 -3.28 -14.51
N PRO A 237 -17.28 -4.22 -15.43
CA PRO A 237 -18.30 -4.42 -16.44
C PRO A 237 -19.59 -4.51 -15.63
N GLU A 238 -20.50 -3.59 -15.88
CA GLU A 238 -21.84 -3.73 -15.38
C GLU A 238 -22.24 -5.14 -15.84
N LEU A 239 -22.20 -6.09 -14.92
CA LEU A 239 -22.67 -7.43 -15.21
C LEU A 239 -24.07 -7.16 -15.70
N GLN A 240 -24.27 -7.29 -17.00
CA GLN A 240 -25.62 -7.39 -17.53
C GLN A 240 -26.28 -8.43 -16.62
N PRO A 241 -27.41 -8.09 -15.96
CA PRO A 241 -28.09 -9.05 -15.14
C PRO A 241 -28.12 -10.31 -15.99
N VAL A 242 -27.47 -11.38 -15.53
CA VAL A 242 -27.46 -12.66 -16.23
C VAL A 242 -28.92 -12.87 -16.53
N GLU A 243 -29.27 -12.76 -17.83
CA GLU A 243 -30.64 -13.01 -18.28
C GLU A 243 -30.99 -14.27 -17.57
N SER A 244 -31.93 -14.17 -16.68
CA SER A 244 -32.32 -15.13 -15.67
C SER A 244 -31.97 -16.54 -16.15
N VAL A 245 -30.87 -17.10 -15.57
CA VAL A 245 -30.55 -18.53 -15.72
C VAL A 245 -31.88 -19.21 -15.56
N PRO A 246 -32.40 -19.99 -16.56
CA PRO A 246 -33.71 -20.54 -16.53
C PRO A 246 -33.91 -21.14 -15.14
N GLN A 247 -34.90 -20.68 -14.43
CA GLN A 247 -35.20 -21.01 -13.04
C GLN A 247 -35.32 -22.52 -12.80
N GLU A 248 -35.33 -23.30 -13.88
CA GLU A 248 -35.38 -24.76 -13.90
C GLU A 248 -34.12 -25.47 -13.46
N LEU A 249 -32.93 -24.79 -13.46
CA LEU A 249 -31.66 -25.39 -12.96
C LEU A 249 -31.46 -25.15 -11.44
N CYS A 250 -32.29 -24.37 -10.81
CA CYS A 250 -32.13 -23.97 -9.40
C CYS A 250 -32.86 -24.89 -8.40
N CYS A 251 -33.48 -25.99 -8.84
CA CYS A 251 -34.33 -26.80 -8.03
C CYS A 251 -33.78 -28.17 -7.59
N THR A 252 -32.50 -28.43 -7.78
CA THR A 252 -31.85 -29.53 -7.07
C THR A 252 -31.11 -28.98 -5.88
N ALA A 253 -31.41 -29.51 -4.68
CA ALA A 253 -30.83 -29.12 -3.40
C ALA A 253 -29.28 -29.28 -3.38
N GLY A 254 -28.60 -28.44 -4.15
CA GLY A 254 -27.16 -28.27 -4.13
C GLY A 254 -26.75 -27.48 -2.88
N SER A 255 -25.61 -27.81 -2.30
CA SER A 255 -25.03 -27.04 -1.22
C SER A 255 -24.71 -25.63 -1.74
N ILE A 256 -24.68 -24.62 -0.84
CA ILE A 256 -24.28 -23.25 -1.21
C ILE A 256 -22.90 -23.25 -1.90
N GLU A 257 -22.08 -24.23 -1.56
CA GLU A 257 -20.78 -24.48 -2.16
C GLU A 257 -20.90 -24.80 -3.66
N ASP A 258 -21.87 -25.66 -4.03
CA ASP A 258 -22.11 -26.03 -5.43
C ASP A 258 -22.67 -24.83 -6.21
N GLU A 259 -23.49 -23.98 -5.59
CA GLU A 259 -23.98 -22.73 -6.20
C GLU A 259 -22.79 -21.79 -6.53
N VAL A 260 -21.88 -21.57 -5.57
CA VAL A 260 -20.69 -20.74 -5.77
C VAL A 260 -19.78 -21.32 -6.85
N LEU A 261 -19.51 -22.62 -6.81
CA LEU A 261 -18.67 -23.29 -7.80
C LEU A 261 -19.29 -23.24 -9.20
N THR A 262 -20.61 -23.38 -9.32
CA THR A 262 -21.32 -23.28 -10.60
C THR A 262 -21.20 -21.86 -11.16
N ILE A 263 -21.39 -20.80 -10.35
CA ILE A 263 -21.22 -19.42 -10.78
C ILE A 263 -19.79 -19.17 -11.27
N ILE A 264 -18.79 -19.62 -10.50
CA ILE A 264 -17.39 -19.48 -10.90
C ILE A 264 -17.15 -20.26 -12.20
N GLY A 265 -17.70 -21.48 -12.35
CA GLY A 265 -17.60 -22.33 -13.53
C GLY A 265 -18.16 -21.68 -14.80
N HIS A 266 -19.16 -20.83 -14.71
CA HIS A 266 -19.68 -20.06 -15.85
C HIS A 266 -18.82 -18.87 -16.23
N HIS A 267 -18.17 -18.22 -15.25
CA HIS A 267 -17.48 -16.93 -15.43
C HIS A 267 -15.95 -17.00 -15.33
N PHE A 268 -15.32 -18.17 -15.06
CA PHE A 268 -13.87 -18.28 -14.82
C PHE A 268 -13.00 -17.77 -15.98
N LYS A 269 -13.50 -17.78 -17.22
CA LYS A 269 -12.78 -17.27 -18.40
C LYS A 269 -12.66 -15.75 -18.41
N GLU A 270 -13.49 -15.05 -17.65
CA GLU A 270 -13.40 -13.61 -17.51
C GLU A 270 -12.11 -13.26 -16.76
N PRO A 271 -11.14 -12.57 -17.42
CA PRO A 271 -9.83 -12.36 -16.81
C PRO A 271 -9.87 -11.49 -15.57
N HIS A 272 -10.95 -10.72 -15.37
CA HIS A 272 -11.10 -9.73 -14.30
C HIS A 272 -12.26 -10.02 -13.35
N LEU A 273 -12.68 -11.27 -13.24
CA LEU A 273 -13.76 -11.68 -12.34
C LEU A 273 -13.43 -11.30 -10.88
N LEU A 274 -14.32 -10.56 -10.22
CA LEU A 274 -14.19 -10.12 -8.85
C LEU A 274 -15.05 -10.96 -7.89
N LYS A 275 -14.58 -11.11 -6.65
CA LYS A 275 -15.34 -11.79 -5.59
C LYS A 275 -16.72 -11.17 -5.36
N THR A 276 -16.80 -9.84 -5.41
CA THR A 276 -18.07 -9.10 -5.24
C THR A 276 -19.10 -9.44 -6.29
N GLU A 277 -18.66 -9.74 -7.52
CA GLU A 277 -19.53 -10.15 -8.62
C GLU A 277 -20.10 -11.55 -8.37
N VAL A 278 -19.24 -12.49 -7.96
CA VAL A 278 -19.69 -13.83 -7.60
C VAL A 278 -20.67 -13.79 -6.44
N LEU A 279 -20.40 -12.99 -5.40
CA LEU A 279 -21.30 -12.86 -4.25
C LEU A 279 -22.65 -12.19 -4.62
N ALA A 280 -22.65 -11.26 -5.58
CA ALA A 280 -23.86 -10.63 -6.08
C ALA A 280 -24.74 -11.59 -6.89
N ALA A 281 -24.15 -12.59 -7.55
CA ALA A 281 -24.82 -13.61 -8.34
C ALA A 281 -25.41 -14.74 -7.47
N VAL A 282 -24.93 -14.91 -6.23
CA VAL A 282 -25.46 -15.90 -5.29
C VAL A 282 -26.87 -15.53 -4.83
N SER A 283 -27.73 -16.53 -4.62
CA SER A 283 -29.12 -16.37 -4.17
C SER A 283 -29.25 -15.48 -2.94
N ARG A 284 -30.28 -14.63 -2.91
CA ARG A 284 -30.54 -13.71 -1.80
C ARG A 284 -30.65 -14.46 -0.48
N GLY A 285 -29.85 -14.08 0.50
CA GLY A 285 -29.76 -14.70 1.83
C GLY A 285 -28.57 -15.64 2.02
N ASN A 286 -27.93 -16.11 0.96
CA ASN A 286 -26.80 -17.03 1.03
C ASN A 286 -25.43 -16.33 0.93
N ALA A 287 -25.38 -15.04 0.56
CA ALA A 287 -24.15 -14.30 0.31
C ALA A 287 -23.14 -14.37 1.48
N GLN A 288 -23.61 -14.31 2.73
CA GLN A 288 -22.73 -14.40 3.90
C GLN A 288 -22.11 -15.80 4.09
N ARG A 289 -22.84 -16.87 3.73
CA ARG A 289 -22.32 -18.24 3.77
C ARG A 289 -21.37 -18.50 2.60
N ALA A 290 -21.71 -17.99 1.42
CA ALA A 290 -20.84 -18.02 0.25
C ALA A 290 -19.51 -17.28 0.51
N ASP A 291 -19.57 -16.09 1.16
CA ASP A 291 -18.37 -15.36 1.56
C ASP A 291 -17.46 -16.15 2.50
N LYS A 292 -18.05 -16.85 3.48
CA LYS A 292 -17.28 -17.74 4.38
C LYS A 292 -16.66 -18.91 3.64
N PHE A 293 -17.36 -19.53 2.70
CA PHE A 293 -16.84 -20.62 1.87
C PHE A 293 -15.67 -20.14 1.02
N ILE A 294 -15.84 -19.00 0.32
CA ILE A 294 -14.77 -18.40 -0.49
C ILE A 294 -13.57 -18.02 0.39
N ALA A 295 -13.78 -17.45 1.58
CA ALA A 295 -12.70 -17.09 2.49
C ALA A 295 -11.92 -18.32 3.00
N LEU A 296 -12.60 -19.46 3.21
CA LEU A 296 -11.96 -20.71 3.65
C LEU A 296 -11.01 -21.27 2.60
N HIS A 297 -11.39 -21.24 1.32
CA HIS A 297 -10.61 -21.82 0.23
C HIS A 297 -9.71 -20.83 -0.49
N GLY A 298 -9.95 -19.52 -0.34
CA GLY A 298 -9.26 -18.42 -1.02
C GLY A 298 -9.80 -18.18 -2.45
N TYR A 299 -10.34 -17.00 -2.70
CA TYR A 299 -10.97 -16.64 -3.97
C TYR A 299 -10.06 -16.86 -5.19
N TYR A 300 -8.83 -16.35 -5.11
CA TYR A 300 -7.82 -16.52 -6.16
C TYR A 300 -7.60 -17.99 -6.51
N ARG A 301 -7.54 -18.87 -5.51
CA ARG A 301 -7.32 -20.30 -5.72
C ARG A 301 -8.52 -20.95 -6.40
N LEU A 302 -9.73 -20.69 -5.92
CA LEU A 302 -10.95 -21.23 -6.50
C LEU A 302 -11.08 -20.91 -7.99
N VAL A 303 -10.96 -19.65 -8.39
CA VAL A 303 -11.07 -19.25 -9.79
C VAL A 303 -9.96 -19.87 -10.63
N ASN A 304 -8.73 -19.87 -10.13
CA ASN A 304 -7.61 -20.42 -10.89
C ASN A 304 -7.61 -21.95 -10.99
N MET A 305 -8.29 -22.68 -10.12
CA MET A 305 -8.54 -24.11 -10.30
C MET A 305 -9.32 -24.39 -11.58
N PHE A 306 -10.43 -23.66 -11.79
CA PHE A 306 -11.23 -23.78 -13.02
C PHE A 306 -10.39 -23.44 -14.27
N ARG A 307 -9.64 -22.35 -14.20
CA ARG A 307 -8.76 -21.93 -15.32
C ARG A 307 -7.69 -22.97 -15.64
N LEU A 308 -7.06 -23.55 -14.63
CA LEU A 308 -6.01 -24.56 -14.83
C LEU A 308 -6.57 -25.87 -15.34
N GLU A 309 -7.74 -26.31 -14.86
CA GLU A 309 -8.39 -27.52 -15.35
C GLU A 309 -8.84 -27.34 -16.81
N TYR A 310 -9.41 -26.18 -17.14
CA TYR A 310 -9.72 -25.87 -18.54
C TYR A 310 -8.45 -25.84 -19.41
N ALA A 311 -7.35 -25.26 -18.92
CA ALA A 311 -6.07 -25.23 -19.63
C ALA A 311 -5.55 -26.64 -19.90
N ARG A 312 -5.71 -27.57 -18.93
CA ARG A 312 -5.36 -28.98 -19.07
C ARG A 312 -6.16 -29.64 -20.18
N LEU A 313 -7.49 -29.50 -20.16
CA LEU A 313 -8.39 -30.04 -21.17
C LEU A 313 -8.15 -29.42 -22.56
N TYR A 314 -7.92 -28.11 -22.62
CA TYR A 314 -7.60 -27.41 -23.87
C TYR A 314 -6.31 -27.95 -24.49
N LYS A 315 -5.26 -28.18 -23.67
CA LYS A 315 -3.98 -28.72 -24.13
C LYS A 315 -4.09 -30.20 -24.59
N LEU A 316 -4.99 -31.00 -23.99
CA LEU A 316 -5.30 -32.36 -24.44
C LEU A 316 -5.99 -32.32 -25.80
N ARG A 317 -6.89 -31.37 -26.02
CA ARG A 317 -7.62 -31.23 -27.29
C ARG A 317 -6.75 -30.64 -28.40
N TYR A 318 -5.81 -29.74 -28.05
CA TYR A 318 -4.92 -29.04 -28.98
C TYR A 318 -3.46 -29.19 -28.50
N PRO A 319 -2.81 -30.34 -28.77
CA PRO A 319 -1.46 -30.65 -28.30
C PRO A 319 -0.40 -29.64 -28.75
N ASP A 320 -0.56 -29.07 -29.94
CA ASP A 320 0.39 -28.12 -30.54
C ASP A 320 0.16 -26.66 -30.15
N ALA A 321 -0.89 -26.38 -29.36
CA ALA A 321 -1.17 -24.99 -28.93
C ALA A 321 0.00 -24.46 -28.11
N ILE A 322 0.48 -23.26 -28.45
CA ILE A 322 1.50 -22.55 -27.69
C ILE A 322 0.94 -22.09 -26.34
N GLN A 323 1.81 -22.04 -25.32
CA GLN A 323 1.39 -21.77 -23.94
C GLN A 323 0.70 -20.40 -23.76
N ASP A 324 1.03 -19.40 -24.59
CA ASP A 324 0.39 -18.09 -24.54
C ASP A 324 -1.08 -18.17 -24.96
N VAL A 325 -1.39 -18.99 -25.97
CA VAL A 325 -2.77 -19.25 -26.42
C VAL A 325 -3.52 -20.05 -25.34
N VAL A 326 -2.90 -21.09 -24.78
CA VAL A 326 -3.52 -21.87 -23.69
C VAL A 326 -3.84 -20.98 -22.49
N ALA A 327 -2.94 -20.08 -22.10
CA ALA A 327 -3.16 -19.14 -21.00
C ALA A 327 -4.32 -18.16 -21.31
N ALA A 328 -4.33 -17.57 -22.49
CA ALA A 328 -5.37 -16.61 -22.91
C ALA A 328 -6.76 -17.27 -22.98
N GLU A 329 -6.88 -18.44 -23.61
CA GLU A 329 -8.13 -19.20 -23.72
C GLU A 329 -8.68 -19.67 -22.38
N SER A 330 -7.80 -19.84 -21.40
CA SER A 330 -8.15 -20.23 -20.04
C SER A 330 -8.48 -19.04 -19.12
N GLY A 331 -8.53 -17.79 -19.65
CA GLY A 331 -8.85 -16.60 -18.90
C GLY A 331 -7.70 -15.98 -18.09
N PHE A 332 -6.45 -16.37 -18.36
CA PHE A 332 -5.29 -15.71 -17.78
C PHE A 332 -4.88 -14.49 -18.60
N THR A 333 -4.54 -13.38 -17.92
CA THR A 333 -4.10 -12.13 -18.58
C THR A 333 -2.69 -12.24 -19.17
N SER A 334 -1.88 -13.18 -18.69
CA SER A 334 -0.52 -13.38 -19.17
C SER A 334 0.01 -14.76 -18.82
N ARG A 335 1.05 -15.18 -19.55
CA ARG A 335 1.79 -16.43 -19.25
C ARG A 335 2.38 -16.42 -17.84
N VAL A 336 2.78 -15.26 -17.33
CA VAL A 336 3.32 -15.13 -15.96
C VAL A 336 2.26 -15.42 -14.92
N THR A 337 1.02 -14.93 -15.10
CA THR A 337 -0.10 -15.21 -14.20
C THR A 337 -0.49 -16.68 -14.22
N PHE A 338 -0.46 -17.32 -15.40
CA PHE A 338 -0.68 -18.76 -15.54
C PHE A 338 0.32 -19.60 -14.73
N TYR A 339 1.64 -19.31 -14.85
CA TYR A 339 2.64 -20.05 -14.08
C TYR A 339 2.55 -19.81 -12.58
N LYS A 340 2.24 -18.59 -12.15
CA LYS A 340 2.01 -18.28 -10.74
C LYS A 340 0.82 -19.05 -10.19
N ALA A 341 -0.28 -19.09 -10.93
CA ALA A 341 -1.47 -19.86 -10.56
C ALA A 341 -1.16 -21.34 -10.42
N ARG A 342 -0.46 -21.93 -11.40
CA ARG A 342 -0.06 -23.34 -11.36
C ARG A 342 0.75 -23.68 -10.09
N LYS A 343 1.65 -22.78 -9.67
CA LYS A 343 2.44 -22.98 -8.45
C LYS A 343 1.59 -22.83 -7.18
N SER A 344 0.60 -21.93 -7.16
CA SER A 344 -0.20 -21.66 -5.98
C SER A 344 -1.33 -22.68 -5.73
N VAL A 345 -1.76 -23.38 -6.77
CA VAL A 345 -2.88 -24.34 -6.70
C VAL A 345 -2.40 -25.77 -6.42
N SER A 346 -1.08 -26.05 -6.52
CA SER A 346 -0.52 -27.37 -6.25
C SER A 346 -0.84 -27.96 -4.86
N ASP A 347 -1.22 -27.10 -3.91
CA ASP A 347 -1.50 -27.48 -2.51
C ASP A 347 -3.01 -27.52 -2.18
N VAL A 348 -3.89 -27.55 -3.19
CA VAL A 348 -5.34 -27.44 -2.98
C VAL A 348 -6.00 -28.79 -2.73
N TYR A 349 -6.89 -28.75 -1.76
CA TYR A 349 -7.76 -29.82 -1.29
C TYR A 349 -8.35 -30.66 -2.41
N GLU A 350 -8.10 -31.96 -2.36
CA GLU A 350 -8.57 -32.97 -3.33
C GLU A 350 -10.10 -32.95 -3.51
N GLU A 351 -10.85 -32.59 -2.47
CA GLU A 351 -12.30 -32.54 -2.47
C GLU A 351 -12.86 -31.47 -3.43
N VAL A 352 -12.32 -30.26 -3.42
CA VAL A 352 -12.79 -29.19 -4.33
C VAL A 352 -12.33 -29.46 -5.75
N ALA A 353 -11.12 -29.99 -5.94
CA ALA A 353 -10.61 -30.39 -7.25
C ALA A 353 -11.53 -31.43 -7.91
N SER A 354 -11.99 -32.45 -7.18
CA SER A 354 -12.89 -33.49 -7.71
C SER A 354 -14.27 -32.93 -8.11
N ARG A 355 -14.78 -31.91 -7.40
CA ARG A 355 -16.02 -31.20 -7.77
C ARG A 355 -15.85 -30.36 -9.03
N VAL A 356 -14.73 -29.67 -9.16
CA VAL A 356 -14.41 -28.88 -10.36
C VAL A 356 -14.28 -29.80 -11.58
N GLU A 357 -13.59 -30.94 -11.47
CA GLU A 357 -13.48 -31.91 -12.55
C GLU A 357 -14.86 -32.42 -13.03
N LYS A 358 -15.79 -32.68 -12.11
CA LYS A 358 -17.17 -33.09 -12.44
C LYS A 358 -17.96 -32.04 -13.21
N LEU A 359 -17.68 -30.75 -13.00
CA LEU A 359 -18.35 -29.66 -13.73
C LEU A 359 -17.87 -29.52 -15.19
N PHE A 360 -16.74 -30.14 -15.52
CA PHE A 360 -16.20 -30.19 -16.90
C PHE A 360 -16.54 -31.47 -17.65
N GLN A 361 -17.09 -32.50 -16.98
CA GLN A 361 -17.57 -33.75 -17.58
C GLN A 361 -19.01 -33.60 -18.07
#